data_6047c2731036a10035249dcf477ffc8c
#
_entry.id   6047c2731036a10035249dcf477ffc8c
#
_cell.length_a   1.000
_cell.length_b   1.000
_cell.length_c   1.000
_cell.angle_alpha   90.00
_cell.angle_beta   90.00
_cell.angle_gamma   90.00
#
_symmetry.space_group_name_H-M   'P 1'
#
loop_
_entity.id
_entity.type
_entity.pdbx_description
1 polymer ?
#
loop_
_entity_poly.entity_id
_entity_poly.type
_entity_poly.pdbx_seq_one_letter_code
_entity_poly.pdbx_strand_id
1 'polypeptide(L)'
;MATYSLGMRQIALGGVLATAFLWLTLGRGLAQQQEATEEKEVAAAGRPIYEQYCASCHGRGGKGDGGAISLLTIKPADLTQLSKRNGGTYPFWQVYGTIDGRKETKGHGTSDMPIWGQEFRQEAGTSSQAQSQVRGRILELVYYLESIQEK
;
A
#
# COMPACT_ATOMS: atom_id res chain seq x y z
N MET A 1 42.73 3.30 -53.95
CA MET A 1 41.33 3.67 -53.70
C MET A 1 40.69 2.64 -52.75
N ALA A 2 40.91 2.71 -51.44
CA ALA A 2 40.28 1.80 -50.49
C ALA A 2 40.45 2.32 -49.02
N THR A 3 39.84 3.47 -48.69
CA THR A 3 39.87 3.98 -47.28
C THR A 3 38.58 4.68 -46.82
N TYR A 4 37.51 4.64 -47.60
CA TYR A 4 36.23 5.33 -47.22
C TYR A 4 35.16 4.43 -46.60
N SER A 5 35.39 3.13 -46.47
CA SER A 5 34.33 2.17 -46.07
C SER A 5 34.22 1.88 -44.58
N LEU A 6 35.23 2.17 -43.73
CA LEU A 6 35.19 1.83 -42.30
C LEU A 6 34.51 2.90 -41.42
N GLY A 7 34.54 4.16 -41.81
CA GLY A 7 33.97 5.25 -40.97
C GLY A 7 32.44 5.27 -40.92
N MET A 8 31.72 4.91 -41.96
CA MET A 8 30.28 4.96 -42.04
C MET A 8 29.57 3.84 -41.26
N ARG A 9 30.22 2.67 -41.13
CA ARG A 9 29.64 1.55 -40.37
C ARG A 9 29.69 1.76 -38.83
N GLN A 10 30.69 2.49 -38.35
CA GLN A 10 30.81 2.77 -36.90
C GLN A 10 29.83 3.85 -36.44
N ILE A 11 29.51 4.85 -37.27
CA ILE A 11 28.53 5.89 -36.94
C ILE A 11 27.13 5.32 -36.90
N ALA A 12 26.76 4.39 -37.77
CA ALA A 12 25.44 3.76 -37.79
C ALA A 12 25.20 2.87 -36.56
N LEU A 13 26.21 2.12 -36.08
CA LEU A 13 26.08 1.29 -34.86
C LEU A 13 25.97 2.12 -33.58
N GLY A 14 26.69 3.22 -33.47
CA GLY A 14 26.60 4.13 -32.33
C GLY A 14 25.23 4.82 -32.21
N GLY A 15 24.62 5.19 -33.33
CA GLY A 15 23.30 5.80 -33.36
C GLY A 15 22.17 4.85 -32.92
N VAL A 16 22.22 3.59 -33.34
CA VAL A 16 21.21 2.58 -32.96
C VAL A 16 21.29 2.24 -31.48
N LEU A 17 22.50 2.13 -30.91
CA LEU A 17 22.64 1.87 -29.47
C LEU A 17 22.20 3.04 -28.60
N ALA A 18 22.46 4.27 -29.02
CA ALA A 18 22.04 5.47 -28.28
C ALA A 18 20.52 5.64 -28.28
N THR A 19 19.85 5.37 -29.41
CA THR A 19 18.38 5.43 -29.49
C THR A 19 17.72 4.32 -28.65
N ALA A 20 18.26 3.08 -28.70
CA ALA A 20 17.73 1.98 -27.91
C ALA A 20 17.85 2.26 -26.39
N PHE A 21 18.98 2.85 -25.95
CA PHE A 21 19.17 3.22 -24.55
C PHE A 21 18.19 4.31 -24.10
N LEU A 22 17.92 5.31 -24.95
CA LEU A 22 16.96 6.37 -24.67
C LEU A 22 15.53 5.82 -24.51
N TRP A 23 15.10 4.89 -25.36
CA TRP A 23 13.79 4.25 -25.26
C TRP A 23 13.64 3.40 -23.99
N LEU A 24 14.70 2.70 -23.57
CA LEU A 24 14.70 1.93 -22.32
C LEU A 24 14.59 2.80 -21.08
N THR A 25 15.24 3.95 -21.05
CA THR A 25 15.17 4.86 -19.88
C THR A 25 13.83 5.59 -19.82
N LEU A 26 13.28 6.04 -20.94
CA LEU A 26 11.95 6.66 -21.01
C LEU A 26 10.85 5.67 -20.63
N GLY A 27 10.91 4.42 -21.12
CA GLY A 27 9.93 3.39 -20.79
C GLY A 27 9.89 3.06 -19.29
N ARG A 28 11.06 3.01 -18.63
CA ARG A 28 11.13 2.81 -17.17
C ARG A 28 10.54 3.97 -16.38
N GLY A 29 10.82 5.20 -16.80
CA GLY A 29 10.25 6.38 -16.14
C GLY A 29 8.72 6.41 -16.19
N LEU A 30 8.13 6.09 -17.34
CA LEU A 30 6.68 6.04 -17.51
C LEU A 30 6.03 4.92 -16.66
N ALA A 31 6.64 3.73 -16.61
CA ALA A 31 6.14 2.61 -15.80
C ALA A 31 6.16 2.95 -14.30
N GLN A 32 7.26 3.51 -13.79
CA GLN A 32 7.34 3.92 -12.37
C GLN A 32 6.33 5.01 -12.01
N GLN A 33 6.05 5.93 -12.94
CA GLN A 33 5.07 6.99 -12.71
C GLN A 33 3.64 6.44 -12.67
N GLN A 34 3.36 5.42 -13.47
CA GLN A 34 2.07 4.73 -13.49
C GLN A 34 1.85 3.96 -12.18
N GLU A 35 2.83 3.17 -11.72
CA GLU A 35 2.78 2.44 -10.43
C GLU A 35 2.50 3.41 -9.27
N ALA A 36 3.23 4.53 -9.18
CA ALA A 36 3.03 5.51 -8.12
C ALA A 36 1.64 6.20 -8.17
N THR A 37 1.03 6.27 -9.34
CA THR A 37 -0.33 6.80 -9.51
C THR A 37 -1.37 5.78 -9.04
N GLU A 38 -1.22 4.53 -9.43
CA GLU A 38 -2.10 3.43 -9.01
C GLU A 38 -2.09 3.24 -7.50
N GLU A 39 -0.92 3.26 -6.86
CA GLU A 39 -0.81 3.18 -5.39
C GLU A 39 -1.56 4.32 -4.68
N LYS A 40 -1.46 5.55 -5.20
CA LYS A 40 -2.20 6.70 -4.66
C LYS A 40 -3.71 6.55 -4.80
N GLU A 41 -4.18 6.04 -5.93
CA GLU A 41 -5.61 5.79 -6.15
C GLU A 41 -6.13 4.71 -5.20
N VAL A 42 -5.40 3.61 -5.03
CA VAL A 42 -5.75 2.55 -4.08
C VAL A 42 -5.76 3.08 -2.64
N ALA A 43 -4.76 3.87 -2.25
CA ALA A 43 -4.72 4.50 -0.93
C ALA A 43 -5.90 5.48 -0.72
N ALA A 44 -6.27 6.25 -1.75
CA ALA A 44 -7.42 7.14 -1.69
C ALA A 44 -8.75 6.38 -1.50
N ALA A 45 -8.89 5.19 -2.11
CA ALA A 45 -10.03 4.31 -1.89
C ALA A 45 -10.09 3.74 -0.47
N GLY A 46 -8.95 3.51 0.17
CA GLY A 46 -8.86 3.02 1.55
C GLY A 46 -9.27 4.05 2.60
N ARG A 47 -9.13 5.34 2.31
CA ARG A 47 -9.45 6.41 3.25
C ARG A 47 -10.88 6.38 3.79
N PRO A 48 -11.96 6.31 2.98
CA PRO A 48 -13.32 6.25 3.49
C PRO A 48 -13.58 4.99 4.32
N ILE A 49 -12.95 3.87 3.98
CA ILE A 49 -13.05 2.63 4.77
C ILE A 49 -12.43 2.86 6.16
N TYR A 50 -11.25 3.48 6.20
CA TYR A 50 -10.58 3.84 7.45
C TYR A 50 -11.43 4.78 8.30
N GLU A 51 -11.97 5.82 7.72
CA GLU A 51 -12.81 6.80 8.42
C GLU A 51 -14.06 6.14 9.03
N GLN A 52 -14.65 5.17 8.33
CA GLN A 52 -15.83 4.45 8.79
C GLN A 52 -15.57 3.45 9.91
N TYR A 53 -14.49 2.67 9.82
CA TYR A 53 -14.29 1.51 10.68
C TYR A 53 -13.16 1.66 11.71
N CYS A 54 -12.20 2.55 11.48
CA CYS A 54 -10.97 2.63 12.27
C CYS A 54 -10.83 3.96 13.03
N ALA A 55 -11.29 5.06 12.44
CA ALA A 55 -11.02 6.40 12.95
C ALA A 55 -11.63 6.69 14.31
N SER A 56 -12.73 6.03 14.69
CA SER A 56 -13.35 6.20 16.01
C SER A 56 -12.38 5.87 17.16
N CYS A 57 -11.54 4.87 16.97
CA CYS A 57 -10.54 4.44 17.96
C CYS A 57 -9.14 4.97 17.62
N HIS A 58 -8.69 4.84 16.37
CA HIS A 58 -7.34 5.23 15.97
C HIS A 58 -7.17 6.72 15.65
N GLY A 59 -8.25 7.50 15.63
CA GLY A 59 -8.23 8.92 15.23
C GLY A 59 -8.22 9.11 13.71
N ARG A 60 -8.72 10.26 13.25
CA ARG A 60 -8.71 10.57 11.81
C ARG A 60 -7.33 10.65 11.20
N GLY A 61 -6.32 11.02 11.99
CA GLY A 61 -4.92 11.06 11.59
C GLY A 61 -4.15 9.75 11.84
N GLY A 62 -4.77 8.72 12.40
CA GLY A 62 -4.11 7.46 12.72
C GLY A 62 -3.23 7.48 13.97
N LYS A 63 -3.31 8.53 14.80
CA LYS A 63 -2.39 8.76 15.95
C LYS A 63 -2.79 8.05 17.24
N GLY A 64 -3.83 7.23 17.21
CA GLY A 64 -4.35 6.57 18.40
C GLY A 64 -5.06 7.53 19.35
N ASP A 65 -5.66 8.60 18.81
CA ASP A 65 -6.32 9.70 19.52
C ASP A 65 -7.82 9.79 19.18
N GLY A 66 -8.45 8.69 18.83
CA GLY A 66 -9.87 8.64 18.49
C GLY A 66 -10.78 8.89 19.70
N GLY A 67 -12.00 9.36 19.42
CA GLY A 67 -12.96 9.73 20.48
C GLY A 67 -13.43 8.58 21.37
N ALA A 68 -13.30 7.33 20.90
CA ALA A 68 -13.70 6.13 21.66
C ALA A 68 -12.65 5.63 22.66
N ILE A 69 -11.49 6.28 22.80
CA ILE A 69 -10.38 5.82 23.67
C ILE A 69 -10.80 5.57 25.10
N SER A 70 -11.67 6.42 25.65
CA SER A 70 -12.15 6.30 27.03
C SER A 70 -12.97 5.04 27.31
N LEU A 71 -13.41 4.35 26.26
CA LEU A 71 -14.18 3.11 26.32
C LEU A 71 -13.32 1.86 26.17
N LEU A 72 -12.02 2.02 25.86
CA LEU A 72 -11.12 0.93 25.54
C LEU A 72 -10.24 0.59 26.73
N THR A 73 -9.97 -0.70 26.93
CA THR A 73 -9.03 -1.20 27.96
C THR A 73 -7.58 -1.07 27.53
N ILE A 74 -7.32 -1.03 26.22
CA ILE A 74 -5.99 -0.90 25.62
C ILE A 74 -5.97 0.34 24.72
N LYS A 75 -4.99 1.22 24.95
CA LYS A 75 -4.82 2.40 24.08
C LYS A 75 -4.52 1.98 22.63
N PRO A 76 -5.26 2.48 21.64
CA PRO A 76 -4.97 2.23 20.24
C PRO A 76 -3.57 2.68 19.85
N ALA A 77 -2.92 1.89 19.00
CA ALA A 77 -1.60 2.22 18.52
C ALA A 77 -1.65 3.44 17.59
N ASP A 78 -0.56 4.24 17.63
CA ASP A 78 -0.29 5.23 16.60
C ASP A 78 0.10 4.51 15.30
N LEU A 79 -0.80 4.53 14.32
CA LEU A 79 -0.63 3.84 13.05
C LEU A 79 0.31 4.59 12.09
N THR A 80 0.63 5.85 12.35
CA THR A 80 1.58 6.63 11.53
C THR A 80 3.03 6.23 11.76
N GLN A 81 3.31 5.48 12.83
CA GLN A 81 4.65 5.09 13.25
C GLN A 81 4.99 3.62 12.93
N LEU A 82 4.21 2.95 12.08
CA LEU A 82 4.43 1.52 11.78
C LEU A 82 5.77 1.30 11.09
N SER A 83 6.12 2.11 10.10
CA SER A 83 7.41 2.07 9.41
C SER A 83 8.57 2.30 10.36
N LYS A 84 8.48 3.33 11.19
CA LYS A 84 9.52 3.67 12.15
C LYS A 84 9.78 2.56 13.17
N ARG A 85 8.71 1.94 13.69
CA ARG A 85 8.81 0.79 14.60
C ARG A 85 9.35 -0.47 13.93
N ASN A 86 9.32 -0.53 12.59
CA ASN A 86 9.81 -1.65 11.79
C ASN A 86 11.12 -1.31 11.04
N GLY A 87 11.98 -0.52 11.64
CA GLY A 87 13.31 -0.23 11.08
C GLY A 87 13.29 0.62 9.81
N GLY A 88 12.27 1.46 9.62
CA GLY A 88 12.14 2.35 8.47
C GLY A 88 11.37 1.78 7.29
N THR A 89 10.95 0.51 7.35
CA THR A 89 10.20 -0.15 6.28
C THR A 89 8.77 -0.42 6.72
N TYR A 90 7.81 -0.05 5.89
CA TYR A 90 6.40 -0.33 6.18
C TYR A 90 6.11 -1.84 6.17
N PRO A 91 5.57 -2.41 7.26
CA PRO A 91 5.37 -3.86 7.39
C PRO A 91 4.06 -4.31 6.72
N PHE A 92 3.94 -4.09 5.40
CA PHE A 92 2.73 -4.24 4.59
C PHE A 92 1.95 -5.54 4.88
N TRP A 93 2.59 -6.69 4.72
CA TRP A 93 1.92 -7.98 4.91
C TRP A 93 1.60 -8.30 6.36
N GLN A 94 2.33 -7.70 7.30
CA GLN A 94 2.00 -7.81 8.71
C GLN A 94 0.72 -7.03 9.03
N VAL A 95 0.61 -5.81 8.52
CA VAL A 95 -0.59 -4.97 8.68
C VAL A 95 -1.80 -5.64 8.03
N TYR A 96 -1.63 -6.14 6.79
CA TYR A 96 -2.66 -6.92 6.12
C TYR A 96 -3.15 -8.09 6.97
N GLY A 97 -2.24 -8.92 7.48
CA GLY A 97 -2.57 -10.09 8.28
C GLY A 97 -3.24 -9.74 9.61
N THR A 98 -2.89 -8.59 10.20
CA THR A 98 -3.52 -8.08 11.42
C THR A 98 -4.99 -7.67 11.16
N ILE A 99 -5.26 -6.95 10.07
CA ILE A 99 -6.63 -6.53 9.71
C ILE A 99 -7.47 -7.75 9.28
N ASP A 100 -6.91 -8.65 8.49
CA ASP A 100 -7.60 -9.87 8.03
C ASP A 100 -7.84 -10.91 9.14
N GLY A 101 -7.09 -10.83 10.25
CA GLY A 101 -7.18 -11.73 11.39
C GLY A 101 -6.36 -13.01 11.26
N ARG A 102 -5.44 -13.11 10.29
CA ARG A 102 -4.49 -14.22 10.16
C ARG A 102 -3.29 -14.11 11.07
N LYS A 103 -3.05 -12.92 11.61
CA LYS A 103 -1.97 -12.65 12.53
C LYS A 103 -2.55 -12.21 13.86
N GLU A 104 -2.31 -12.99 14.88
CA GLU A 104 -2.64 -12.60 16.24
C GLU A 104 -1.82 -11.38 16.64
N THR A 105 -2.51 -10.33 17.02
CA THR A 105 -1.90 -9.09 17.53
C THR A 105 -2.62 -8.71 18.81
N LYS A 106 -1.86 -8.38 19.85
CA LYS A 106 -2.40 -7.99 21.15
C LYS A 106 -3.38 -6.81 20.97
N GLY A 107 -4.60 -6.97 21.45
CA GLY A 107 -5.67 -5.97 21.33
C GLY A 107 -6.58 -6.15 20.12
N HIS A 108 -6.21 -7.01 19.16
CA HIS A 108 -7.06 -7.35 18.01
C HIS A 108 -7.83 -8.64 18.26
N GLY A 109 -9.06 -8.74 17.77
CA GLY A 109 -9.93 -9.90 18.03
C GLY A 109 -10.49 -9.94 19.44
N THR A 110 -10.46 -8.81 20.16
CA THR A 110 -11.10 -8.62 21.47
C THR A 110 -12.30 -7.67 21.31
N SER A 111 -13.02 -7.45 22.41
CA SER A 111 -14.09 -6.43 22.44
C SER A 111 -13.60 -5.02 22.08
N ASP A 112 -12.30 -4.75 22.25
CA ASP A 112 -11.72 -3.43 22.01
C ASP A 112 -11.41 -3.18 20.54
N MET A 113 -11.03 -4.22 19.78
CA MET A 113 -10.82 -4.12 18.33
C MET A 113 -11.27 -5.40 17.61
N PRO A 114 -12.30 -5.34 16.78
CA PRO A 114 -12.76 -6.46 15.96
C PRO A 114 -11.69 -6.98 14.99
N ILE A 115 -11.86 -8.23 14.54
CA ILE A 115 -11.12 -8.76 13.37
C ILE A 115 -11.87 -8.30 12.12
N TRP A 116 -11.44 -7.19 11.54
CA TRP A 116 -12.14 -6.56 10.42
C TRP A 116 -12.31 -7.45 9.20
N GLY A 117 -11.36 -8.33 8.92
CA GLY A 117 -11.52 -9.31 7.86
C GLY A 117 -12.69 -10.27 8.07
N GLN A 118 -13.04 -10.60 9.33
CA GLN A 118 -14.24 -11.38 9.64
C GLN A 118 -15.51 -10.56 9.45
N GLU A 119 -15.54 -9.35 9.96
CA GLU A 119 -16.67 -8.43 9.79
C GLU A 119 -16.98 -8.18 8.31
N PHE A 120 -15.97 -7.87 7.51
CA PHE A 120 -16.13 -7.65 6.08
C PHE A 120 -16.62 -8.92 5.34
N ARG A 121 -16.20 -10.11 5.77
CA ARG A 121 -16.70 -11.38 5.20
C ARG A 121 -18.16 -11.63 5.57
N GLN A 122 -18.58 -11.28 6.77
CA GLN A 122 -19.99 -11.39 7.19
C GLN A 122 -20.87 -10.44 6.39
N GLU A 123 -20.42 -9.19 6.17
CA GLU A 123 -21.14 -8.19 5.35
C GLU A 123 -21.24 -8.62 3.88
N ALA A 124 -20.15 -9.13 3.29
CA ALA A 124 -20.06 -9.41 1.86
C ALA A 124 -20.67 -10.77 1.45
N GLY A 125 -20.70 -11.74 2.37
CA GLY A 125 -21.14 -13.11 2.09
C GLY A 125 -20.02 -14.07 1.67
N THR A 126 -20.39 -15.29 1.24
CA THR A 126 -19.46 -16.42 1.07
C THR A 126 -19.03 -16.69 -0.37
N SER A 127 -19.58 -15.98 -1.37
CA SER A 127 -19.22 -16.20 -2.77
C SER A 127 -17.74 -15.89 -3.04
N SER A 128 -17.16 -16.47 -4.08
CA SER A 128 -15.77 -16.18 -4.48
C SER A 128 -15.55 -14.71 -4.83
N GLN A 129 -16.55 -14.07 -5.44
CA GLN A 129 -16.53 -12.65 -5.73
C GLN A 129 -16.54 -11.82 -4.45
N ALA A 130 -17.38 -12.13 -3.48
CA ALA A 130 -17.43 -11.48 -2.18
C ALA A 130 -16.07 -11.59 -1.46
N GLN A 131 -15.46 -12.77 -1.46
CA GLN A 131 -14.13 -12.96 -0.88
C GLN A 131 -13.05 -12.15 -1.59
N SER A 132 -13.15 -11.93 -2.89
CA SER A 132 -12.23 -11.07 -3.64
C SER A 132 -12.43 -9.59 -3.28
N GLN A 133 -13.67 -9.14 -3.11
CA GLN A 133 -13.98 -7.78 -2.65
C GLN A 133 -13.43 -7.51 -1.24
N VAL A 134 -13.56 -8.48 -0.31
CA VAL A 134 -12.99 -8.35 1.05
C VAL A 134 -11.47 -8.19 1.00
N ARG A 135 -10.78 -9.00 0.20
CA ARG A 135 -9.32 -8.85 0.02
C ARG A 135 -8.93 -7.49 -0.55
N GLY A 136 -9.67 -7.03 -1.55
CA GLY A 136 -9.49 -5.69 -2.13
C GLY A 136 -9.65 -4.59 -1.09
N ARG A 137 -10.73 -4.64 -0.31
CA ARG A 137 -11.02 -3.67 0.75
C ARG A 137 -9.93 -3.61 1.83
N ILE A 138 -9.36 -4.76 2.20
CA ILE A 138 -8.24 -4.82 3.14
C ILE A 138 -6.96 -4.24 2.51
N LEU A 139 -6.68 -4.53 1.24
CA LEU A 139 -5.54 -3.95 0.52
C LEU A 139 -5.63 -2.41 0.45
N GLU A 140 -6.79 -1.87 0.11
CA GLU A 140 -7.04 -0.43 0.10
C GLU A 140 -6.73 0.21 1.45
N LEU A 141 -7.17 -0.42 2.56
CA LEU A 141 -6.84 0.02 3.93
C LEU A 141 -5.33 0.00 4.18
N VAL A 142 -4.63 -1.05 3.76
CA VAL A 142 -3.18 -1.20 3.99
C VAL A 142 -2.40 -0.13 3.22
N TYR A 143 -2.76 0.14 1.96
CA TYR A 143 -2.17 1.25 1.18
C TYR A 143 -2.47 2.61 1.78
N TYR A 144 -3.69 2.83 2.28
CA TYR A 144 -4.01 4.07 2.99
C TYR A 144 -3.12 4.24 4.23
N LEU A 145 -2.97 3.20 5.06
CA LEU A 145 -2.11 3.24 6.24
C LEU A 145 -0.63 3.45 5.88
N GLU A 146 -0.17 2.92 4.75
CA GLU A 146 1.17 3.20 4.23
C GLU A 146 1.33 4.67 3.83
N SER A 147 0.31 5.25 3.20
CA SER A 147 0.33 6.64 2.74
C SER A 147 0.41 7.68 3.86
N ILE A 148 -0.01 7.32 5.08
CA ILE A 148 0.01 8.20 6.25
C ILE A 148 1.23 7.98 7.17
N GLN A 149 2.23 7.18 6.75
CA GLN A 149 3.43 6.95 7.57
C GLN A 149 4.24 8.23 7.72
N GLU A 150 4.61 8.56 8.97
CA GLU A 150 5.55 9.64 9.26
C GLU A 150 6.99 9.18 8.94
N LYS A 151 7.75 10.06 8.27
CA LYS A 151 9.15 9.82 7.88
C LYS A 151 10.10 10.03 9.05
#